data_04e9279e9cf3aa901dab6103d8e5fbc6
#
_entry.id   04e9279e9cf3aa901dab6103d8e5fbc6
#
_cell.length_a   1.000
_cell.length_b   1.000
_cell.length_c   1.000
_cell.angle_alpha   90.00
_cell.angle_beta   90.00
_cell.angle_gamma   90.00
#
_symmetry.space_group_name_H-M   'P 1'
#
loop_
_entity.id
_entity.type
_entity.pdbx_description
1 polymer ?
#
loop_
_entity_poly.entity_id
_entity_poly.type
_entity_poly.pdbx_seq_one_letter_code
_entity_poly.pdbx_strand_id
1 'polypeptide(L)'
;MTRRDFIGTAGATSTLLQAAAAPNTEDRRNITTGWPIPKEGYVDQPYVVITNDGKWLCVLTTGSGVEGKPGQHIVATISSDQGRTWSSLIDIEPANGPEASWVMPLKTPYGRVYVFYTYNKDNLREVAGCNSPALAKRVDTLGYYAYKYSDDHGRTWSHDRYYIPMRRMRIDRENLYAGKVLFFWGVGKPIIDRGRAYFGFAKVGKWGNPGTMVQSQGCFMRSDNILTERDPNKINWILLPDGDEGLRAPKGPVSDEANPVALSDGSLYATYRTVDGYNCHAYSRDGGHTWTPPAYATYAPLGRRIKHSRAANFVKKFSNGKFLLWYHNHGGESIHAGKWEPYANRNPAWIAGGIEKDSHIYWSEPEILLYDLDPATRMSYPDFIEENGKFYVTETQKTIARVHEIDRSLLEGAWNQRDNRTVAPGGVILEPPFAMPRLPSLSGGGFTLDFRIRFRELSPNQVILDNREASGKGIAVTLTDRATLHLSLHDGRLRSEWESDAGTGPGTLEVGKWHHVAVIVDGGPNIITWIIDGVLNDGGAVREFGWGRFNPKMEDINGTPTAKVAPALFGELRKLRVYDRYLRTSEVIGNFHAG
;
A
#
# COMPACT_ATOMS: atom_id res chain seq x y z
N MET A 1 50.08 57.62 -49.11
CA MET A 1 49.22 58.71 -48.68
C MET A 1 47.79 58.09 -48.58
N THR A 2 47.13 57.93 -47.56
CA THR A 2 47.04 58.39 -46.20
C THR A 2 46.38 57.27 -45.33
N ARG A 3 46.88 57.11 -44.12
CA ARG A 3 46.29 56.25 -43.07
C ARG A 3 44.89 56.74 -42.69
N ARG A 4 43.98 55.82 -42.39
CA ARG A 4 42.80 56.05 -41.55
C ARG A 4 42.70 54.93 -40.52
N ASP A 5 42.65 55.37 -39.24
CA ASP A 5 42.54 54.56 -38.04
C ASP A 5 41.14 53.98 -37.91
N PHE A 6 41.06 52.69 -37.53
CA PHE A 6 39.84 52.03 -37.11
C PHE A 6 39.89 51.88 -35.58
N ILE A 7 39.00 52.60 -34.89
CA ILE A 7 38.71 52.43 -33.48
C ILE A 7 37.73 51.25 -33.37
N GLY A 8 38.16 50.16 -32.76
CA GLY A 8 37.31 49.03 -32.45
C GLY A 8 36.57 49.23 -31.11
N THR A 9 35.24 49.32 -31.16
CA THR A 9 34.39 49.21 -29.99
C THR A 9 34.17 47.75 -29.64
N ALA A 10 34.66 47.33 -28.47
CA ALA A 10 34.37 46.03 -27.90
C ALA A 10 32.94 46.03 -27.32
N GLY A 11 32.03 45.36 -28.00
CA GLY A 11 30.70 45.02 -27.48
C GLY A 11 30.79 43.85 -26.56
N ALA A 12 30.53 44.06 -25.26
CA ALA A 12 30.33 42.99 -24.30
C ALA A 12 28.97 42.32 -24.53
N THR A 13 28.99 41.13 -25.11
CA THR A 13 27.82 40.24 -25.17
C THR A 13 27.62 39.58 -23.83
N SER A 14 26.71 40.08 -23.02
CA SER A 14 26.22 39.36 -21.83
C SER A 14 25.39 38.16 -22.25
N THR A 15 25.97 36.98 -22.20
CA THR A 15 25.25 35.71 -22.30
C THR A 15 24.40 35.52 -21.02
N LEU A 16 23.13 35.82 -21.11
CA LEU A 16 22.14 35.39 -20.14
C LEU A 16 22.10 33.84 -20.19
N LEU A 17 22.68 33.18 -19.20
CA LEU A 17 22.40 31.78 -18.90
C LEU A 17 20.93 31.69 -18.51
N GLN A 18 20.06 31.31 -19.45
CA GLN A 18 18.74 30.80 -19.15
C GLN A 18 18.94 29.53 -18.33
N ALA A 19 18.63 29.59 -17.04
CA ALA A 19 18.47 28.39 -16.22
C ALA A 19 17.41 27.52 -16.90
N ALA A 20 17.82 26.38 -17.40
CA ALA A 20 16.90 25.37 -17.90
C ALA A 20 15.94 25.05 -16.75
N ALA A 21 14.64 25.29 -16.98
CA ALA A 21 13.59 24.84 -16.07
C ALA A 21 13.80 23.34 -15.88
N ALA A 22 13.90 22.90 -14.62
CA ALA A 22 13.97 21.48 -14.32
C ALA A 22 12.76 20.79 -14.99
N PRO A 23 12.94 19.61 -15.60
CA PRO A 23 11.85 18.92 -16.24
C PRO A 23 10.76 18.71 -15.18
N ASN A 24 9.55 19.17 -15.47
CA ASN A 24 8.36 18.94 -14.67
C ASN A 24 8.06 17.43 -14.76
N THR A 25 8.77 16.63 -13.97
CA THR A 25 8.53 15.19 -13.89
C THR A 25 7.26 15.01 -13.06
N GLU A 26 6.18 14.68 -13.74
CA GLU A 26 4.91 14.32 -13.15
C GLU A 26 5.14 13.27 -12.02
N ASP A 27 4.60 13.52 -10.83
CA ASP A 27 4.78 12.59 -9.70
C ASP A 27 4.07 11.27 -9.99
N ARG A 28 4.85 10.24 -10.30
CA ARG A 28 4.34 8.89 -10.64
C ARG A 28 3.53 8.23 -9.52
N ARG A 29 3.60 8.75 -8.30
CA ARG A 29 2.78 8.29 -7.17
C ARG A 29 1.34 8.78 -7.25
N ASN A 30 1.07 9.84 -8.04
CA ASN A 30 -0.29 10.31 -8.27
C ASN A 30 -1.03 9.32 -9.17
N ILE A 31 -2.16 8.78 -8.69
CA ILE A 31 -2.89 7.74 -9.43
C ILE A 31 -3.42 8.20 -10.79
N THR A 32 -3.57 9.52 -11.02
CA THR A 32 -4.02 10.04 -12.31
C THR A 32 -2.99 9.85 -13.43
N THR A 33 -1.72 9.58 -13.08
CA THR A 33 -0.65 9.27 -14.05
C THR A 33 -0.69 7.83 -14.57
N GLY A 34 -1.47 6.95 -13.92
CA GLY A 34 -1.61 5.55 -14.31
C GLY A 34 -2.44 5.34 -15.57
N TRP A 35 -2.14 4.27 -16.31
CA TRP A 35 -2.82 3.90 -17.54
C TRP A 35 -4.09 3.12 -17.23
N PRO A 36 -5.26 3.52 -17.77
CA PRO A 36 -6.52 2.88 -17.45
C PRO A 36 -6.61 1.48 -18.06
N ILE A 37 -7.22 0.56 -17.30
CA ILE A 37 -7.58 -0.79 -17.74
C ILE A 37 -9.04 -0.76 -18.21
N PRO A 38 -9.40 -1.38 -19.35
CA PRO A 38 -10.77 -1.45 -19.86
C PRO A 38 -11.72 -2.11 -18.85
N LYS A 39 -12.93 -1.60 -18.81
CA LYS A 39 -13.97 -2.07 -17.89
C LYS A 39 -15.36 -1.75 -18.44
N GLU A 40 -16.39 -2.31 -17.81
CA GLU A 40 -17.77 -1.85 -17.93
C GLU A 40 -18.08 -0.76 -16.88
N GLY A 41 -19.05 -0.93 -16.00
CA GLY A 41 -19.33 0.00 -14.89
C GLY A 41 -18.40 -0.22 -13.68
N TYR A 42 -18.55 -1.36 -13.04
CA TYR A 42 -17.72 -1.84 -11.94
C TYR A 42 -16.44 -2.49 -12.45
N VAL A 43 -15.35 -2.39 -11.68
CA VAL A 43 -14.10 -3.10 -11.96
C VAL A 43 -13.38 -3.49 -10.68
N ASP A 44 -12.90 -4.73 -10.62
CA ASP A 44 -12.16 -5.22 -9.46
C ASP A 44 -11.08 -6.23 -9.83
N GLN A 45 -10.03 -6.26 -9.01
CA GLN A 45 -8.96 -7.26 -9.06
C GLN A 45 -8.29 -7.38 -10.43
N PRO A 46 -7.69 -6.31 -10.94
CA PRO A 46 -7.00 -6.33 -12.23
C PRO A 46 -5.66 -7.06 -12.11
N TYR A 47 -5.69 -8.39 -12.17
CA TYR A 47 -4.51 -9.23 -12.00
C TYR A 47 -3.92 -9.64 -13.34
N VAL A 48 -2.59 -9.53 -13.46
CA VAL A 48 -1.86 -9.70 -14.72
C VAL A 48 -0.95 -10.93 -14.66
N VAL A 49 -0.96 -11.72 -15.72
CA VAL A 49 0.10 -12.70 -16.02
C VAL A 49 0.76 -12.37 -17.35
N ILE A 50 2.08 -12.56 -17.43
CA ILE A 50 2.85 -12.42 -18.67
C ILE A 50 2.80 -13.77 -19.40
N THR A 51 2.15 -13.82 -20.55
CA THR A 51 1.98 -15.01 -21.36
C THR A 51 3.27 -15.41 -22.08
N ASN A 52 3.32 -16.60 -22.67
CA ASN A 52 4.54 -17.09 -23.34
C ASN A 52 4.87 -16.32 -24.64
N ASP A 53 3.91 -15.60 -25.21
CA ASP A 53 4.13 -14.67 -26.34
C ASP A 53 4.56 -13.26 -25.89
N GLY A 54 4.89 -13.09 -24.60
CA GLY A 54 5.43 -11.85 -24.03
C GLY A 54 4.38 -10.76 -23.79
N LYS A 55 3.08 -11.06 -23.94
CA LYS A 55 2.00 -10.11 -23.70
C LYS A 55 1.50 -10.17 -22.27
N TRP A 56 0.93 -9.07 -21.83
CA TRP A 56 0.21 -9.04 -20.57
C TRP A 56 -1.23 -9.46 -20.78
N LEU A 57 -1.66 -10.47 -20.05
CA LEU A 57 -3.06 -10.87 -19.94
C LEU A 57 -3.56 -10.41 -18.57
N CYS A 58 -4.44 -9.43 -18.57
CA CYS A 58 -5.14 -8.98 -17.37
C CYS A 58 -6.51 -9.65 -17.30
N VAL A 59 -6.83 -10.23 -16.15
CA VAL A 59 -8.17 -10.71 -15.83
C VAL A 59 -8.76 -9.83 -14.73
N LEU A 60 -10.07 -9.61 -14.78
CA LEU A 60 -10.76 -8.76 -13.82
C LEU A 60 -12.25 -9.14 -13.70
N THR A 61 -12.84 -8.78 -12.58
CA THR A 61 -14.29 -8.81 -12.39
C THR A 61 -14.88 -7.47 -12.83
N THR A 62 -15.92 -7.49 -13.67
CA THR A 62 -16.59 -6.29 -14.15
C THR A 62 -18.11 -6.48 -14.19
N GLY A 63 -18.85 -5.44 -14.56
CA GLY A 63 -20.29 -5.45 -14.75
C GLY A 63 -20.85 -4.04 -14.83
N SER A 64 -22.10 -3.91 -15.28
CA SER A 64 -22.77 -2.62 -15.52
C SER A 64 -23.13 -1.85 -14.24
N GLY A 65 -23.10 -2.49 -13.07
CA GLY A 65 -23.53 -1.91 -11.78
C GLY A 65 -22.39 -1.55 -10.85
N VAL A 66 -22.61 -1.81 -9.57
CA VAL A 66 -21.64 -1.67 -8.49
C VAL A 66 -21.38 -3.05 -7.87
N GLU A 67 -20.34 -3.15 -7.05
CA GLU A 67 -19.95 -4.38 -6.36
C GLU A 67 -21.15 -5.12 -5.72
N GLY A 68 -21.26 -6.41 -6.02
CA GLY A 68 -22.28 -7.29 -5.46
C GLY A 68 -23.66 -7.21 -6.14
N LYS A 69 -23.81 -6.44 -7.19
CA LYS A 69 -25.07 -6.38 -7.97
C LYS A 69 -25.11 -7.46 -9.05
N PRO A 70 -26.33 -7.88 -9.45
CA PRO A 70 -26.50 -8.78 -10.59
C PRO A 70 -25.81 -8.26 -11.86
N GLY A 71 -25.31 -9.18 -12.70
CA GLY A 71 -24.60 -8.86 -13.93
C GLY A 71 -23.09 -8.75 -13.78
N GLN A 72 -22.54 -9.03 -12.59
CA GLN A 72 -21.09 -9.21 -12.45
C GLN A 72 -20.63 -10.49 -13.16
N HIS A 73 -19.58 -10.34 -13.96
CA HIS A 73 -18.93 -11.43 -14.66
C HIS A 73 -17.42 -11.20 -14.72
N ILE A 74 -16.69 -12.16 -15.24
CA ILE A 74 -15.25 -12.12 -15.34
C ILE A 74 -14.81 -12.02 -16.79
N VAL A 75 -13.84 -11.16 -17.05
CA VAL A 75 -13.31 -10.88 -18.37
C VAL A 75 -11.80 -10.90 -18.39
N ALA A 76 -11.24 -10.96 -19.60
CA ALA A 76 -9.82 -10.77 -19.86
C ALA A 76 -9.61 -9.59 -20.83
N THR A 77 -8.40 -9.02 -20.80
CA THR A 77 -7.92 -8.06 -21.80
C THR A 77 -6.41 -8.22 -21.99
N ILE A 78 -5.89 -7.90 -23.16
CA ILE A 78 -4.51 -8.18 -23.55
C ILE A 78 -3.79 -6.88 -23.90
N SER A 79 -2.59 -6.70 -23.35
CA SER A 79 -1.68 -5.60 -23.68
C SER A 79 -0.38 -6.12 -24.27
N SER A 80 0.14 -5.44 -25.29
CA SER A 80 1.47 -5.71 -25.88
C SER A 80 2.51 -4.64 -25.56
N ASP A 81 2.16 -3.67 -24.72
CA ASP A 81 2.97 -2.50 -24.39
C ASP A 81 3.04 -2.22 -22.87
N GLN A 82 2.98 -3.29 -22.06
CA GLN A 82 3.11 -3.25 -20.60
C GLN A 82 1.98 -2.45 -19.92
N GLY A 83 0.75 -2.61 -20.44
CA GLY A 83 -0.43 -2.03 -19.83
C GLY A 83 -0.72 -0.58 -20.23
N ARG A 84 0.00 -0.01 -21.20
CA ARG A 84 -0.29 1.33 -21.72
C ARG A 84 -1.56 1.34 -22.55
N THR A 85 -1.74 0.32 -23.38
CA THR A 85 -2.96 0.09 -24.17
C THR A 85 -3.43 -1.36 -24.05
N TRP A 86 -4.72 -1.58 -24.25
CA TRP A 86 -5.36 -2.86 -24.06
C TRP A 86 -6.31 -3.20 -25.21
N SER A 87 -6.51 -4.49 -25.46
CA SER A 87 -7.55 -4.98 -26.34
C SER A 87 -8.95 -4.68 -25.77
N SER A 88 -9.97 -4.89 -26.60
CA SER A 88 -11.35 -5.04 -26.11
C SER A 88 -11.43 -6.15 -25.06
N LEU A 89 -12.45 -6.08 -24.20
CA LEU A 89 -12.74 -7.12 -23.21
C LEU A 89 -13.12 -8.43 -23.90
N ILE A 90 -12.66 -9.53 -23.33
CA ILE A 90 -12.90 -10.90 -23.77
C ILE A 90 -13.64 -11.61 -22.64
N ASP A 91 -14.87 -12.05 -22.89
CA ASP A 91 -15.65 -12.75 -21.87
C ASP A 91 -15.01 -14.10 -21.51
N ILE A 92 -14.77 -14.31 -20.22
CA ILE A 92 -14.47 -15.63 -19.64
C ILE A 92 -15.77 -16.29 -19.20
N GLU A 93 -16.65 -15.50 -18.58
CA GLU A 93 -18.04 -15.83 -18.28
C GLU A 93 -18.98 -14.74 -18.83
N PRO A 94 -20.16 -15.10 -19.33
CA PRO A 94 -21.05 -14.13 -19.98
C PRO A 94 -21.75 -13.23 -18.96
N ALA A 95 -21.94 -11.95 -19.30
CA ALA A 95 -22.63 -10.95 -18.46
C ALA A 95 -24.09 -11.29 -18.14
N ASN A 96 -24.77 -12.08 -18.96
CA ASN A 96 -26.17 -12.50 -18.76
C ASN A 96 -26.31 -13.85 -18.03
N GLY A 97 -25.20 -14.42 -17.58
CA GLY A 97 -25.17 -15.64 -16.78
C GLY A 97 -25.35 -15.40 -15.28
N PRO A 98 -25.27 -16.46 -14.47
CA PRO A 98 -25.05 -16.35 -13.04
C PRO A 98 -23.76 -15.56 -12.74
N GLU A 99 -23.69 -14.87 -11.60
CA GLU A 99 -22.52 -14.08 -11.24
C GLU A 99 -21.27 -14.94 -11.17
N ALA A 100 -20.21 -14.43 -11.81
CA ALA A 100 -18.86 -14.91 -11.71
C ALA A 100 -17.97 -13.75 -11.22
N SER A 101 -17.27 -13.93 -10.09
CA SER A 101 -16.56 -12.85 -9.40
C SER A 101 -15.27 -13.33 -8.77
N TRP A 102 -14.39 -12.39 -8.44
CA TRP A 102 -13.16 -12.65 -7.67
C TRP A 102 -12.16 -13.51 -8.44
N VAL A 103 -11.90 -13.13 -9.70
CA VAL A 103 -11.05 -13.90 -10.62
C VAL A 103 -9.56 -13.76 -10.31
N MET A 104 -8.84 -14.88 -10.31
CA MET A 104 -7.40 -14.97 -10.06
C MET A 104 -6.71 -15.79 -11.15
N PRO A 105 -5.68 -15.29 -11.85
CA PRO A 105 -5.01 -16.03 -12.91
C PRO A 105 -3.79 -16.82 -12.42
N LEU A 106 -3.55 -17.99 -13.01
CA LEU A 106 -2.33 -18.77 -12.86
C LEU A 106 -1.81 -19.20 -14.23
N LYS A 107 -0.60 -18.77 -14.59
CA LYS A 107 0.09 -19.30 -15.78
C LYS A 107 0.95 -20.49 -15.42
N THR A 108 0.78 -21.58 -16.15
CA THR A 108 1.59 -22.80 -16.00
C THR A 108 2.90 -22.69 -16.79
N PRO A 109 3.93 -23.49 -16.46
CA PRO A 109 5.18 -23.55 -17.23
C PRO A 109 5.00 -23.94 -18.70
N TYR A 110 3.95 -24.73 -19.02
CA TYR A 110 3.66 -25.14 -20.39
C TYR A 110 2.76 -24.16 -21.16
N GLY A 111 2.44 -23.00 -20.56
CA GLY A 111 1.80 -21.87 -21.24
C GLY A 111 0.29 -21.76 -21.07
N ARG A 112 -0.40 -22.77 -20.54
CA ARG A 112 -1.83 -22.67 -20.19
C ARG A 112 -2.03 -21.63 -19.10
N VAL A 113 -3.07 -20.81 -19.23
CA VAL A 113 -3.52 -19.90 -18.18
C VAL A 113 -4.82 -20.42 -17.59
N TYR A 114 -4.81 -20.72 -16.31
CA TYR A 114 -6.03 -21.00 -15.54
C TYR A 114 -6.55 -19.72 -14.89
N VAL A 115 -7.86 -19.63 -14.71
CA VAL A 115 -8.52 -18.62 -13.90
C VAL A 115 -9.42 -19.27 -12.88
N PHE A 116 -9.31 -18.85 -11.62
CA PHE A 116 -10.11 -19.35 -10.49
C PHE A 116 -11.06 -18.23 -10.04
N TYR A 117 -12.32 -18.57 -9.75
CA TYR A 117 -13.33 -17.56 -9.42
C TYR A 117 -14.49 -18.17 -8.63
N THR A 118 -15.22 -17.33 -7.92
CA THR A 118 -16.49 -17.67 -7.28
C THR A 118 -17.60 -17.65 -8.34
N TYR A 119 -18.40 -18.72 -8.40
CA TYR A 119 -19.47 -18.87 -9.37
C TYR A 119 -20.81 -19.19 -8.68
N ASN A 120 -21.81 -18.33 -8.86
CA ASN A 120 -23.15 -18.47 -8.33
C ASN A 120 -23.99 -19.47 -9.17
N LYS A 121 -23.53 -20.72 -9.26
CA LYS A 121 -24.11 -21.77 -10.12
C LYS A 121 -25.62 -21.94 -9.94
N ASP A 122 -26.10 -21.85 -8.69
CA ASP A 122 -27.50 -22.05 -8.37
C ASP A 122 -28.36 -20.81 -8.69
N ASN A 123 -27.75 -19.78 -9.26
CA ASN A 123 -28.38 -18.52 -9.66
C ASN A 123 -29.24 -17.89 -8.56
N LEU A 124 -28.73 -17.90 -7.32
CA LEU A 124 -29.41 -17.29 -6.19
C LEU A 124 -29.43 -15.77 -6.36
N ARG A 125 -30.59 -15.19 -6.21
CA ARG A 125 -30.79 -13.73 -6.39
C ARG A 125 -30.80 -12.97 -5.07
N GLU A 126 -30.89 -13.70 -3.96
CA GLU A 126 -30.94 -13.13 -2.62
C GLU A 126 -30.37 -14.11 -1.60
N VAL A 127 -29.69 -13.58 -0.59
CA VAL A 127 -29.21 -14.35 0.56
C VAL A 127 -30.33 -14.50 1.55
N ALA A 128 -30.97 -15.69 1.61
CA ALA A 128 -32.08 -15.97 2.47
C ALA A 128 -31.71 -15.82 3.97
N GLY A 129 -32.60 -15.24 4.76
CA GLY A 129 -32.41 -15.06 6.20
C GLY A 129 -31.37 -13.97 6.57
N CYS A 130 -30.88 -13.18 5.61
CA CYS A 130 -30.05 -12.03 5.90
C CYS A 130 -30.88 -10.88 6.48
N ASN A 131 -30.47 -10.35 7.62
CA ASN A 131 -31.14 -9.25 8.32
C ASN A 131 -30.82 -7.84 7.77
N SER A 132 -30.00 -7.74 6.73
CA SER A 132 -29.65 -6.49 6.07
C SER A 132 -30.13 -6.52 4.61
N PRO A 133 -31.10 -5.66 4.20
CA PRO A 133 -31.60 -5.64 2.83
C PRO A 133 -30.54 -5.39 1.77
N ALA A 134 -29.54 -4.57 2.08
CA ALA A 134 -28.43 -4.29 1.17
C ALA A 134 -27.53 -5.50 0.97
N LEU A 135 -27.26 -6.26 2.04
CA LEU A 135 -26.41 -7.45 2.02
C LEU A 135 -27.15 -8.69 1.49
N ALA A 136 -28.46 -8.77 1.69
CA ALA A 136 -29.27 -9.85 1.16
C ALA A 136 -29.17 -9.95 -0.38
N LYS A 137 -28.88 -8.84 -1.04
CA LYS A 137 -28.74 -8.79 -2.51
C LYS A 137 -27.30 -8.99 -3.00
N ARG A 138 -26.34 -9.19 -2.10
CA ARG A 138 -24.95 -9.49 -2.47
C ARG A 138 -24.78 -10.98 -2.75
N VAL A 139 -24.81 -11.34 -4.02
CA VAL A 139 -24.73 -12.73 -4.48
C VAL A 139 -23.38 -13.09 -5.14
N ASP A 140 -22.41 -12.19 -5.07
CA ASP A 140 -21.08 -12.31 -5.66
C ASP A 140 -20.09 -13.16 -4.83
N THR A 141 -20.45 -13.51 -3.59
CA THR A 141 -19.59 -14.24 -2.65
C THR A 141 -20.11 -15.63 -2.30
N LEU A 142 -21.10 -16.15 -3.01
CA LEU A 142 -21.71 -17.44 -2.71
C LEU A 142 -21.65 -18.39 -3.91
N GLY A 143 -21.68 -19.69 -3.63
CA GLY A 143 -21.78 -20.74 -4.64
C GLY A 143 -20.60 -21.70 -4.64
N TYR A 144 -19.91 -21.80 -5.77
CA TYR A 144 -18.89 -22.81 -6.04
C TYR A 144 -17.59 -22.15 -6.45
N TYR A 145 -16.45 -22.75 -6.05
CA TYR A 145 -15.15 -22.38 -6.58
C TYR A 145 -14.97 -23.03 -7.94
N ALA A 146 -14.96 -22.22 -8.97
CA ALA A 146 -14.85 -22.65 -10.35
C ALA A 146 -13.52 -22.26 -10.98
N TYR A 147 -13.17 -22.92 -12.08
CA TYR A 147 -12.07 -22.52 -12.94
C TYR A 147 -12.33 -22.86 -14.40
N LYS A 148 -11.74 -22.04 -15.25
CA LYS A 148 -11.59 -22.22 -16.69
C LYS A 148 -10.14 -22.07 -17.09
N TYR A 149 -9.80 -22.38 -18.33
CA TYR A 149 -8.45 -22.22 -18.84
C TYR A 149 -8.42 -21.71 -20.28
N SER A 150 -7.27 -21.15 -20.65
CA SER A 150 -6.92 -20.75 -22.02
C SER A 150 -5.60 -21.40 -22.42
N ASP A 151 -5.53 -21.98 -23.62
CA ASP A 151 -4.33 -22.53 -24.24
C ASP A 151 -3.75 -21.61 -25.34
N ASP A 152 -4.38 -20.46 -25.60
CA ASP A 152 -4.04 -19.51 -26.65
C ASP A 152 -3.73 -18.09 -26.11
N HIS A 153 -3.15 -18.04 -24.93
CA HIS A 153 -2.72 -16.78 -24.28
C HIS A 153 -3.88 -15.84 -23.90
N GLY A 154 -5.05 -16.40 -23.57
CA GLY A 154 -6.21 -15.66 -23.12
C GLY A 154 -7.14 -15.17 -24.21
N ARG A 155 -6.92 -15.57 -25.47
CA ARG A 155 -7.79 -15.16 -26.59
C ARG A 155 -9.11 -15.90 -26.61
N THR A 156 -9.08 -17.19 -26.23
CA THR A 156 -10.28 -18.00 -26.03
C THR A 156 -10.19 -18.78 -24.73
N TRP A 157 -11.33 -19.18 -24.20
CA TRP A 157 -11.44 -19.87 -22.92
C TRP A 157 -12.20 -21.19 -23.08
N SER A 158 -11.88 -22.17 -22.24
CA SER A 158 -12.56 -23.45 -22.25
C SER A 158 -14.08 -23.26 -22.17
N HIS A 159 -14.81 -24.01 -23.00
CA HIS A 159 -16.28 -24.03 -22.95
C HIS A 159 -16.74 -24.55 -21.60
N ASP A 160 -16.15 -25.66 -21.17
CA ASP A 160 -16.49 -26.30 -19.90
C ASP A 160 -15.92 -25.51 -18.72
N ARG A 161 -16.66 -25.54 -17.63
CA ARG A 161 -16.31 -25.01 -16.32
C ARG A 161 -16.05 -26.17 -15.39
N TYR A 162 -14.94 -26.11 -14.66
CA TYR A 162 -14.51 -27.10 -13.70
C TYR A 162 -14.70 -26.58 -12.28
N TYR A 163 -14.86 -27.45 -11.31
CA TYR A 163 -15.12 -27.07 -9.93
C TYR A 163 -14.07 -27.62 -8.99
N ILE A 164 -13.61 -26.80 -8.05
CA ILE A 164 -12.70 -27.19 -6.99
C ILE A 164 -13.53 -27.78 -5.84
N PRO A 165 -13.30 -29.06 -5.47
CA PRO A 165 -13.97 -29.62 -4.30
C PRO A 165 -13.48 -28.92 -3.03
N MET A 166 -14.41 -28.37 -2.26
CA MET A 166 -14.09 -27.75 -0.96
C MET A 166 -14.65 -28.58 0.19
N ARG A 167 -13.76 -28.96 1.12
CA ARG A 167 -14.16 -29.56 2.39
C ARG A 167 -15.01 -28.54 3.18
N ARG A 168 -16.14 -28.99 3.72
CA ARG A 168 -16.98 -28.19 4.60
C ARG A 168 -16.34 -28.10 5.98
N MET A 169 -16.02 -26.89 6.40
CA MET A 169 -15.49 -26.54 7.71
C MET A 169 -16.62 -26.12 8.65
N ARG A 170 -16.32 -25.95 9.94
CA ARG A 170 -17.31 -25.50 10.94
C ARG A 170 -17.99 -24.20 10.51
N ILE A 171 -17.21 -23.22 10.03
CA ILE A 171 -17.72 -21.92 9.56
C ILE A 171 -18.77 -22.07 8.43
N ASP A 172 -18.61 -23.04 7.54
CA ASP A 172 -19.59 -23.32 6.48
C ASP A 172 -20.88 -23.91 7.04
N ARG A 173 -20.78 -24.86 7.99
CA ARG A 173 -21.96 -25.50 8.61
C ARG A 173 -22.77 -24.56 9.48
N GLU A 174 -22.13 -23.52 10.02
CA GLU A 174 -22.76 -22.48 10.85
C GLU A 174 -23.29 -21.29 10.05
N ASN A 175 -23.11 -21.26 8.73
CA ASN A 175 -23.63 -20.19 7.88
C ASN A 175 -25.17 -20.26 7.71
N LEU A 176 -25.76 -19.23 7.08
CA LEU A 176 -27.21 -19.10 6.88
C LEU A 176 -27.86 -20.27 6.12
N TYR A 177 -27.09 -21.03 5.37
CA TYR A 177 -27.56 -22.21 4.61
C TYR A 177 -27.13 -23.54 5.22
N ALA A 178 -26.60 -23.56 6.44
CA ALA A 178 -26.10 -24.76 7.12
C ALA A 178 -25.12 -25.58 6.24
N GLY A 179 -24.25 -24.87 5.50
CA GLY A 179 -23.25 -25.46 4.62
C GLY A 179 -23.77 -26.03 3.29
N LYS A 180 -25.06 -25.87 2.97
CA LYS A 180 -25.60 -26.26 1.66
C LYS A 180 -25.10 -25.33 0.56
N VAL A 181 -25.01 -24.04 0.83
CA VAL A 181 -24.36 -23.02 -0.01
C VAL A 181 -23.15 -22.49 0.74
N LEU A 182 -22.02 -22.33 0.05
CA LEU A 182 -20.79 -21.81 0.63
C LEU A 182 -20.72 -20.30 0.38
N PHE A 183 -20.15 -19.57 1.36
CA PHE A 183 -19.81 -18.16 1.24
C PHE A 183 -18.29 -18.02 1.29
N PHE A 184 -17.72 -17.51 0.23
CA PHE A 184 -16.29 -17.30 0.15
C PHE A 184 -15.93 -16.34 -0.99
N TRP A 185 -14.73 -15.80 -0.95
CA TRP A 185 -14.11 -15.12 -2.09
C TRP A 185 -12.60 -15.26 -2.03
N GLY A 186 -11.94 -15.22 -3.19
CA GLY A 186 -10.50 -15.24 -3.33
C GLY A 186 -9.96 -13.91 -3.83
N VAL A 187 -8.81 -13.50 -3.29
CA VAL A 187 -8.08 -12.32 -3.74
C VAL A 187 -6.57 -12.59 -3.74
N GLY A 188 -5.84 -11.88 -4.57
CA GLY A 188 -4.41 -12.11 -4.78
C GLY A 188 -4.15 -13.18 -5.83
N LYS A 189 -2.95 -13.15 -6.42
CA LYS A 189 -2.56 -14.16 -7.40
C LYS A 189 -2.10 -15.44 -6.74
N PRO A 190 -2.38 -16.61 -7.36
CA PRO A 190 -1.72 -17.86 -6.98
C PRO A 190 -0.20 -17.72 -7.03
N ILE A 191 0.48 -18.34 -6.07
CA ILE A 191 1.93 -18.47 -6.06
C ILE A 191 2.34 -19.88 -6.48
N ILE A 192 3.54 -20.00 -7.02
CA ILE A 192 4.17 -21.29 -7.34
C ILE A 192 5.36 -21.46 -6.41
N ASP A 193 5.40 -22.57 -5.70
CA ASP A 193 6.55 -22.99 -4.89
C ASP A 193 6.81 -24.49 -5.04
N ARG A 194 8.06 -24.87 -5.38
CA ARG A 194 8.52 -26.26 -5.44
C ARG A 194 7.57 -27.19 -6.21
N GLY A 195 7.08 -26.73 -7.37
CA GLY A 195 6.19 -27.50 -8.23
C GLY A 195 4.72 -27.54 -7.79
N ARG A 196 4.35 -26.81 -6.76
CA ARG A 196 2.99 -26.68 -6.23
C ARG A 196 2.43 -25.29 -6.49
N ALA A 197 1.12 -25.18 -6.67
CA ALA A 197 0.43 -23.90 -6.73
C ALA A 197 -0.40 -23.71 -5.46
N TYR A 198 -0.37 -22.48 -4.92
CA TYR A 198 -1.15 -22.08 -3.74
C TYR A 198 -1.90 -20.79 -4.03
N PHE A 199 -3.11 -20.63 -3.53
CA PHE A 199 -3.81 -19.36 -3.49
C PHE A 199 -4.67 -19.23 -2.24
N GLY A 200 -4.77 -17.99 -1.74
CA GLY A 200 -5.55 -17.69 -0.55
C GLY A 200 -7.00 -17.34 -0.89
N PHE A 201 -7.89 -17.57 0.05
CA PHE A 201 -9.27 -17.13 -0.01
C PHE A 201 -9.85 -17.02 1.40
N ALA A 202 -11.03 -16.41 1.53
CA ALA A 202 -11.73 -16.29 2.79
C ALA A 202 -13.02 -17.11 2.76
N LYS A 203 -13.29 -17.89 3.80
CA LYS A 203 -14.61 -18.45 4.08
C LYS A 203 -15.39 -17.55 5.03
N VAL A 204 -16.68 -17.42 4.81
CA VAL A 204 -17.57 -16.55 5.58
C VAL A 204 -18.63 -17.37 6.28
N GLY A 205 -18.78 -17.15 7.59
CA GLY A 205 -19.81 -17.82 8.39
C GLY A 205 -21.02 -16.94 8.58
N LYS A 206 -20.86 -15.82 9.27
CA LYS A 206 -21.95 -14.91 9.58
C LYS A 206 -21.97 -13.71 8.64
N TRP A 207 -23.20 -13.35 8.27
CA TRP A 207 -23.52 -12.31 7.32
C TRP A 207 -24.57 -11.38 7.93
N GLY A 208 -24.39 -10.06 7.93
CA GLY A 208 -25.37 -9.14 8.50
C GLY A 208 -24.80 -7.91 9.18
N ASN A 209 -25.55 -7.28 10.06
CA ASN A 209 -25.25 -6.01 10.71
C ASN A 209 -24.65 -6.23 12.14
N PRO A 210 -23.64 -5.44 12.61
CA PRO A 210 -23.04 -4.31 11.90
C PRO A 210 -21.96 -4.77 10.92
N GLY A 211 -22.13 -4.38 9.66
CA GLY A 211 -21.18 -4.62 8.58
C GLY A 211 -21.34 -5.94 7.85
N THR A 212 -20.82 -5.97 6.64
CA THR A 212 -20.73 -7.16 5.80
C THR A 212 -19.75 -8.15 6.40
N MET A 213 -20.07 -9.46 6.33
CA MET A 213 -19.12 -10.51 6.67
C MET A 213 -18.54 -10.32 8.07
N VAL A 214 -19.42 -10.46 9.07
CA VAL A 214 -19.05 -10.26 10.48
C VAL A 214 -18.24 -11.41 11.06
N GLN A 215 -18.09 -12.52 10.31
CA GLN A 215 -17.24 -13.64 10.69
C GLN A 215 -16.61 -14.24 9.43
N SER A 216 -15.30 -14.32 9.41
CA SER A 216 -14.55 -14.94 8.31
C SER A 216 -13.27 -15.61 8.80
N GLN A 217 -12.78 -16.57 8.01
CA GLN A 217 -11.53 -17.28 8.26
C GLN A 217 -10.72 -17.39 6.97
N GLY A 218 -9.41 -17.11 7.05
CA GLY A 218 -8.48 -17.28 5.95
C GLY A 218 -8.19 -18.75 5.66
N CYS A 219 -8.27 -19.13 4.40
CA CYS A 219 -8.00 -20.48 3.92
C CYS A 219 -7.09 -20.45 2.70
N PHE A 220 -6.56 -21.60 2.34
CA PHE A 220 -5.74 -21.74 1.13
C PHE A 220 -6.16 -22.97 0.34
N MET A 221 -6.02 -22.88 -0.97
CA MET A 221 -6.13 -24.01 -1.87
C MET A 221 -4.75 -24.34 -2.41
N ARG A 222 -4.38 -25.62 -2.41
CA ARG A 222 -3.14 -26.12 -2.99
C ARG A 222 -3.44 -27.16 -4.07
N SER A 223 -2.66 -27.11 -5.12
CA SER A 223 -2.58 -28.20 -6.10
C SER A 223 -1.12 -28.64 -6.27
N ASP A 224 -0.89 -29.95 -6.20
CA ASP A 224 0.44 -30.53 -6.35
C ASP A 224 0.74 -30.94 -7.80
N ASN A 225 -0.23 -30.87 -8.73
CA ASN A 225 -0.05 -31.32 -10.11
C ASN A 225 -0.55 -30.35 -11.19
N ILE A 226 -1.22 -29.24 -10.87
CA ILE A 226 -1.77 -28.30 -11.87
C ILE A 226 -0.71 -27.73 -12.83
N LEU A 227 0.56 -27.71 -12.42
CA LEU A 227 1.67 -27.19 -13.22
C LEU A 227 2.15 -28.18 -14.30
N THR A 228 1.73 -29.44 -14.22
CA THR A 228 2.15 -30.52 -15.13
C THR A 228 0.98 -31.30 -15.72
N GLU A 229 -0.14 -31.42 -15.00
CA GLU A 229 -1.35 -32.12 -15.47
C GLU A 229 -2.12 -31.25 -16.48
N ARG A 230 -2.42 -31.81 -17.63
CA ARG A 230 -3.15 -31.13 -18.72
C ARG A 230 -4.63 -31.45 -18.75
N ASP A 231 -5.03 -32.58 -18.18
CA ASP A 231 -6.44 -32.95 -18.03
C ASP A 231 -7.03 -32.23 -16.81
N PRO A 232 -7.90 -31.23 -16.98
CA PRO A 232 -8.43 -30.47 -15.85
C PRO A 232 -9.22 -31.35 -14.87
N ASN A 233 -9.76 -32.50 -15.28
CA ASN A 233 -10.48 -33.41 -14.41
C ASN A 233 -9.55 -34.22 -13.48
N LYS A 234 -8.25 -34.25 -13.74
CA LYS A 234 -7.23 -34.95 -12.94
C LYS A 234 -6.42 -34.02 -12.04
N ILE A 235 -6.72 -32.72 -12.02
CA ILE A 235 -6.07 -31.79 -11.11
C ILE A 235 -6.49 -32.12 -9.68
N ASN A 236 -5.49 -32.31 -8.82
CA ASN A 236 -5.74 -32.52 -7.40
C ASN A 236 -5.89 -31.19 -6.64
N TRP A 237 -6.73 -31.21 -5.61
CA TRP A 237 -7.02 -30.04 -4.80
C TRP A 237 -6.99 -30.37 -3.32
N ILE A 238 -6.28 -29.57 -2.54
CA ILE A 238 -6.13 -29.72 -1.10
C ILE A 238 -6.52 -28.41 -0.43
N LEU A 239 -7.56 -28.45 0.40
CA LEU A 239 -7.98 -27.32 1.22
C LEU A 239 -7.16 -27.27 2.50
N LEU A 240 -6.53 -26.13 2.75
CA LEU A 240 -5.66 -25.83 3.89
C LEU A 240 -6.20 -24.64 4.71
N PRO A 241 -5.88 -24.55 6.02
CA PRO A 241 -5.18 -25.56 6.82
C PRO A 241 -5.97 -26.84 7.00
N ASP A 242 -5.32 -27.85 7.56
CA ASP A 242 -6.01 -29.07 7.98
C ASP A 242 -6.99 -28.77 9.14
N GLY A 243 -7.90 -29.72 9.41
CA GLY A 243 -8.89 -29.55 10.47
C GLY A 243 -10.10 -28.72 10.06
N ASP A 244 -10.75 -28.13 11.01
CA ASP A 244 -12.11 -27.59 10.89
C ASP A 244 -12.16 -26.05 11.00
N GLU A 245 -11.01 -25.41 11.15
CA GLU A 245 -10.84 -23.97 11.25
C GLU A 245 -9.74 -23.44 10.35
N GLY A 246 -9.95 -22.24 9.77
CA GLY A 246 -8.94 -21.49 9.03
C GLY A 246 -8.14 -20.54 9.93
N LEU A 247 -7.36 -19.65 9.31
CA LEU A 247 -6.66 -18.58 10.02
C LEU A 247 -7.66 -17.66 10.70
N ARG A 248 -7.30 -17.19 11.90
CA ARG A 248 -8.11 -16.28 12.71
C ARG A 248 -7.32 -15.04 13.13
N ALA A 249 -8.03 -13.99 13.50
CA ALA A 249 -7.46 -12.82 14.16
C ALA A 249 -7.27 -13.06 15.66
N PRO A 250 -6.36 -12.34 16.32
CA PRO A 250 -6.16 -12.45 17.77
C PRO A 250 -7.36 -12.06 18.62
N LYS A 251 -8.15 -11.07 18.20
CA LYS A 251 -9.30 -10.54 18.96
C LYS A 251 -10.62 -10.65 18.22
N GLY A 252 -10.68 -10.11 17.00
CA GLY A 252 -11.92 -9.99 16.23
C GLY A 252 -12.34 -11.28 15.52
N PRO A 253 -13.59 -11.36 15.07
CA PRO A 253 -14.13 -12.52 14.38
C PRO A 253 -13.80 -12.54 12.88
N VAL A 254 -13.09 -11.55 12.37
CA VAL A 254 -12.81 -11.36 10.94
C VAL A 254 -11.33 -11.63 10.65
N SER A 255 -11.11 -12.57 9.73
CA SER A 255 -9.80 -12.91 9.20
C SER A 255 -9.99 -13.28 7.73
N ASP A 256 -9.78 -12.31 6.83
CA ASP A 256 -10.09 -12.50 5.42
C ASP A 256 -8.94 -12.05 4.50
N GLU A 257 -9.07 -12.39 3.22
CA GLU A 257 -8.11 -12.05 2.17
C GLU A 257 -6.68 -12.50 2.48
N ALA A 258 -6.55 -13.77 2.91
CA ALA A 258 -5.24 -14.36 3.16
C ALA A 258 -4.41 -14.41 1.87
N ASN A 259 -3.23 -13.79 1.90
CA ASN A 259 -2.34 -13.69 0.75
C ASN A 259 -0.99 -14.34 1.07
N PRO A 260 -0.64 -15.50 0.43
CA PRO A 260 0.56 -16.26 0.76
C PRO A 260 1.76 -15.86 -0.08
N VAL A 261 2.98 -16.04 0.47
CA VAL A 261 4.24 -16.10 -0.27
C VAL A 261 5.13 -17.20 0.28
N ALA A 262 6.03 -17.74 -0.56
CA ALA A 262 6.99 -18.75 -0.15
C ALA A 262 8.32 -18.13 0.29
N LEU A 263 8.87 -18.60 1.41
CA LEU A 263 10.19 -18.28 1.90
C LEU A 263 11.26 -19.16 1.23
N SER A 264 12.53 -18.84 1.43
CA SER A 264 13.64 -19.55 0.81
C SER A 264 13.80 -20.99 1.31
N ASP A 265 13.43 -21.26 2.55
CA ASP A 265 13.43 -22.59 3.15
C ASP A 265 12.24 -23.48 2.74
N GLY A 266 11.26 -22.90 2.01
CA GLY A 266 10.01 -23.57 1.60
C GLY A 266 8.87 -23.43 2.61
N SER A 267 9.08 -22.66 3.66
CA SER A 267 7.99 -22.21 4.51
C SER A 267 7.07 -21.25 3.76
N LEU A 268 5.85 -21.13 4.22
CA LEU A 268 4.90 -20.14 3.73
C LEU A 268 4.75 -19.03 4.77
N TYR A 269 4.68 -17.80 4.29
CA TYR A 269 4.20 -16.64 5.04
C TYR A 269 2.88 -16.20 4.44
N ALA A 270 1.92 -15.82 5.26
CA ALA A 270 0.68 -15.20 4.81
C ALA A 270 0.41 -13.92 5.58
N THR A 271 -0.06 -12.90 4.88
CA THR A 271 -0.67 -11.71 5.48
C THR A 271 -2.18 -11.74 5.25
N TYR A 272 -2.97 -11.20 6.18
CA TYR A 272 -4.42 -11.14 6.07
C TYR A 272 -4.98 -9.96 6.88
N ARG A 273 -6.13 -9.44 6.45
CA ARG A 273 -6.78 -8.30 7.08
C ARG A 273 -7.74 -8.73 8.19
N THR A 274 -7.95 -7.83 9.14
CA THR A 274 -8.89 -8.00 10.25
C THR A 274 -9.66 -6.71 10.53
N VAL A 275 -10.53 -6.73 11.52
CA VAL A 275 -11.17 -5.54 12.09
C VAL A 275 -10.43 -5.00 13.32
N ASP A 276 -9.32 -5.59 13.68
CA ASP A 276 -8.59 -5.27 14.92
C ASP A 276 -7.71 -4.02 14.82
N GLY A 277 -7.63 -3.39 13.65
CA GLY A 277 -6.81 -2.20 13.41
C GLY A 277 -5.34 -2.50 13.10
N TYR A 278 -4.99 -3.78 12.91
CA TYR A 278 -3.64 -4.24 12.60
C TYR A 278 -3.66 -5.27 11.47
N ASN A 279 -2.61 -5.32 10.66
CA ASN A 279 -2.34 -6.48 9.82
C ASN A 279 -2.16 -7.73 10.69
N CYS A 280 -2.66 -8.86 10.21
CA CYS A 280 -2.28 -10.15 10.76
C CYS A 280 -1.31 -10.87 9.83
N HIS A 281 -0.56 -11.80 10.41
CA HIS A 281 0.29 -12.72 9.68
C HIS A 281 0.31 -14.11 10.30
N ALA A 282 0.73 -15.09 9.50
CA ALA A 282 0.99 -16.43 9.97
C ALA A 282 2.11 -17.07 9.14
N TYR A 283 2.81 -18.03 9.74
CA TYR A 283 3.82 -18.86 9.09
C TYR A 283 3.39 -20.32 9.12
N SER A 284 3.65 -21.04 8.03
CA SER A 284 3.52 -22.49 7.96
C SER A 284 4.87 -23.11 7.60
N ARG A 285 5.26 -24.16 8.33
CA ARG A 285 6.52 -24.90 8.13
C ARG A 285 6.33 -26.27 7.49
N ASP A 286 5.10 -26.61 7.14
CA ASP A 286 4.68 -27.93 6.64
C ASP A 286 3.85 -27.84 5.33
N GLY A 287 4.07 -26.80 4.54
CA GLY A 287 3.38 -26.63 3.26
C GLY A 287 1.91 -26.24 3.38
N GLY A 288 1.53 -25.53 4.45
CA GLY A 288 0.21 -24.98 4.66
C GLY A 288 -0.72 -25.84 5.50
N HIS A 289 -0.30 -27.03 5.94
CA HIS A 289 -1.14 -27.93 6.75
C HIS A 289 -1.44 -27.33 8.12
N THR A 290 -0.42 -26.80 8.78
CA THR A 290 -0.57 -26.06 10.03
C THR A 290 0.05 -24.66 9.94
N TRP A 291 -0.43 -23.74 10.76
CA TRP A 291 0.00 -22.36 10.80
C TRP A 291 0.26 -21.92 12.23
N THR A 292 1.12 -20.92 12.39
CA THR A 292 1.36 -20.29 13.70
C THR A 292 0.05 -19.76 14.29
N PRO A 293 -0.05 -19.67 15.64
CA PRO A 293 -1.21 -19.05 16.29
C PRO A 293 -1.50 -17.65 15.75
N PRO A 294 -2.76 -17.16 15.86
CA PRO A 294 -3.14 -15.83 15.43
C PRO A 294 -2.25 -14.74 16.02
N ALA A 295 -1.62 -13.94 15.17
CA ALA A 295 -0.72 -12.85 15.58
C ALA A 295 -0.85 -11.64 14.67
N TYR A 296 -0.67 -10.45 15.25
CA TYR A 296 -0.54 -9.24 14.44
C TYR A 296 0.85 -9.18 13.80
N ALA A 297 0.89 -8.76 12.54
CA ALA A 297 2.14 -8.57 11.82
C ALA A 297 2.99 -7.46 12.48
N THR A 298 4.28 -7.68 12.52
CA THR A 298 5.26 -6.75 13.09
C THR A 298 6.34 -6.40 12.09
N TYR A 299 6.98 -5.24 12.24
CA TYR A 299 8.10 -4.81 11.38
C TYR A 299 9.34 -5.71 11.50
N ALA A 300 9.50 -6.34 12.64
CA ALA A 300 10.51 -7.37 12.91
C ALA A 300 9.92 -8.34 13.94
N PRO A 301 10.43 -9.58 14.08
CA PRO A 301 10.01 -10.49 15.14
C PRO A 301 10.02 -9.81 16.52
N LEU A 302 8.90 -9.88 17.24
CA LEU A 302 8.67 -9.23 18.53
C LEU A 302 8.76 -7.68 18.51
N GLY A 303 8.78 -7.08 17.33
CA GLY A 303 8.86 -5.64 17.15
C GLY A 303 7.49 -4.93 17.17
N ARG A 304 7.50 -3.67 16.72
CA ARG A 304 6.31 -2.82 16.60
C ARG A 304 5.31 -3.44 15.62
N ARG A 305 4.02 -3.43 15.97
CA ARG A 305 2.92 -3.93 15.13
C ARG A 305 2.70 -3.03 13.93
N ILE A 306 2.29 -3.62 12.82
CA ILE A 306 1.92 -2.89 11.60
C ILE A 306 0.44 -2.54 11.66
N LYS A 307 0.13 -1.24 11.79
CA LYS A 307 -1.24 -0.75 11.76
C LYS A 307 -1.86 -0.89 10.39
N HIS A 308 -3.12 -1.30 10.36
CA HIS A 308 -3.88 -1.43 9.14
C HIS A 308 -5.38 -1.47 9.41
N SER A 309 -6.16 -0.75 8.62
CA SER A 309 -7.63 -0.82 8.61
C SER A 309 -8.10 -2.13 7.95
N ARG A 310 -9.41 -2.39 7.94
CA ARG A 310 -9.97 -3.50 7.16
C ARG A 310 -9.96 -3.17 5.66
N ALA A 311 -8.79 -3.07 5.09
CA ALA A 311 -8.54 -2.82 3.68
C ALA A 311 -7.72 -3.96 3.08
N ALA A 312 -7.59 -4.01 1.75
CA ALA A 312 -6.74 -4.99 1.09
C ALA A 312 -5.28 -4.82 1.53
N ASN A 313 -4.67 -5.89 2.01
CA ASN A 313 -3.24 -6.01 2.26
C ASN A 313 -2.67 -7.12 1.38
N PHE A 314 -1.54 -6.86 0.75
CA PHE A 314 -0.94 -7.81 -0.19
C PHE A 314 0.55 -7.92 0.04
N VAL A 315 1.05 -9.14 -0.07
CA VAL A 315 2.48 -9.42 -0.08
C VAL A 315 2.90 -10.01 -1.41
N LYS A 316 4.03 -9.56 -1.93
CA LYS A 316 4.64 -10.08 -3.16
C LYS A 316 6.11 -10.38 -2.90
N LYS A 317 6.58 -11.55 -3.36
CA LYS A 317 8.00 -11.88 -3.49
C LYS A 317 8.44 -11.59 -4.93
N PHE A 318 9.57 -10.90 -5.08
CA PHE A 318 10.16 -10.57 -6.38
C PHE A 318 11.28 -11.56 -6.75
N SER A 319 11.74 -11.51 -8.00
CA SER A 319 12.80 -12.38 -8.53
C SER A 319 14.12 -12.25 -7.77
N ASN A 320 14.40 -11.08 -7.18
CA ASN A 320 15.56 -10.83 -6.34
C ASN A 320 15.45 -11.41 -4.90
N GLY A 321 14.40 -12.16 -4.59
CA GLY A 321 14.14 -12.76 -3.29
C GLY A 321 13.60 -11.80 -2.23
N LYS A 322 13.45 -10.51 -2.54
CA LYS A 322 12.91 -9.50 -1.62
C LYS A 322 11.38 -9.44 -1.71
N PHE A 323 10.77 -8.84 -0.70
CA PHE A 323 9.32 -8.79 -0.56
C PHE A 323 8.81 -7.34 -0.58
N LEU A 324 7.55 -7.18 -0.87
CA LEU A 324 6.84 -5.91 -0.75
C LEU A 324 5.48 -6.17 -0.10
N LEU A 325 5.15 -5.39 0.92
CA LEU A 325 3.85 -5.38 1.56
C LEU A 325 3.12 -4.10 1.14
N TRP A 326 1.90 -4.25 0.59
CA TRP A 326 0.95 -3.15 0.37
C TRP A 326 -0.01 -3.08 1.55
N TYR A 327 -0.26 -1.86 2.09
CA TYR A 327 -1.22 -1.63 3.17
C TYR A 327 -1.57 -0.13 3.30
N HIS A 328 -2.33 0.27 4.32
CA HIS A 328 -2.81 1.66 4.45
C HIS A 328 -2.37 2.36 5.76
N ASN A 329 -1.33 1.95 6.39
CA ASN A 329 -0.59 2.59 7.51
C ASN A 329 -1.42 3.49 8.45
N HIS A 330 -2.56 2.99 8.91
CA HIS A 330 -3.40 3.60 9.95
C HIS A 330 -4.24 2.53 10.65
N GLY A 331 -4.76 2.81 11.84
CA GLY A 331 -5.55 1.86 12.61
C GLY A 331 -5.11 1.80 14.07
N GLY A 332 -4.82 0.60 14.55
CA GLY A 332 -4.56 0.38 15.96
C GLY A 332 -5.83 0.28 16.79
N GLU A 333 -5.71 0.22 18.10
CA GLU A 333 -6.86 0.10 19.00
C GLU A 333 -7.79 1.33 18.96
N SER A 334 -7.27 2.48 18.56
CA SER A 334 -8.01 3.73 18.39
C SER A 334 -9.06 3.70 17.28
N ILE A 335 -8.97 2.78 16.31
CA ILE A 335 -9.97 2.63 15.24
C ILE A 335 -11.35 2.28 15.80
N HIS A 336 -11.43 1.73 17.00
CA HIS A 336 -12.65 1.36 17.68
C HIS A 336 -13.23 2.47 18.59
N ALA A 337 -12.47 3.55 18.81
CA ALA A 337 -12.87 4.64 19.71
C ALA A 337 -13.84 5.66 19.09
N GLY A 338 -14.13 5.55 17.79
CA GLY A 338 -14.97 6.48 17.05
C GLY A 338 -16.10 5.82 16.26
N LYS A 339 -16.64 6.52 15.27
CA LYS A 339 -17.57 5.92 14.29
C LYS A 339 -16.83 4.83 13.53
N TRP A 340 -17.35 3.62 13.62
CA TRP A 340 -16.74 2.45 13.03
C TRP A 340 -16.87 2.47 11.50
N GLU A 341 -15.81 2.91 10.82
CA GLU A 341 -15.66 2.84 9.36
C GLU A 341 -14.39 2.06 8.99
N PRO A 342 -14.32 0.76 9.30
CA PRO A 342 -13.09 -0.02 9.16
C PRO A 342 -12.59 -0.12 7.71
N TYR A 343 -13.42 0.26 6.75
CA TYR A 343 -13.09 0.24 5.31
C TYR A 343 -12.63 1.59 4.75
N ALA A 344 -12.68 2.66 5.55
CA ALA A 344 -12.33 4.02 5.12
C ALA A 344 -10.80 4.21 4.97
N ASN A 345 -10.42 5.40 4.53
CA ASN A 345 -9.04 5.89 4.53
C ASN A 345 -8.04 4.98 3.77
N ARG A 346 -8.39 4.60 2.53
CA ARG A 346 -7.50 3.81 1.65
C ARG A 346 -6.60 4.67 0.76
N ASN A 347 -6.40 5.92 1.13
CA ASN A 347 -5.55 6.88 0.47
C ASN A 347 -4.71 7.64 1.52
N PRO A 348 -3.38 7.60 1.42
CA PRO A 348 -2.58 6.96 0.39
C PRO A 348 -2.45 5.44 0.57
N ALA A 349 -1.95 4.79 -0.49
CA ALA A 349 -1.45 3.42 -0.41
C ALA A 349 0.02 3.43 -0.02
N TRP A 350 0.38 2.63 0.97
CA TRP A 350 1.72 2.51 1.52
C TRP A 350 2.34 1.17 1.16
N ILE A 351 3.66 1.13 1.08
CA ILE A 351 4.44 -0.09 0.95
C ILE A 351 5.53 -0.18 2.02
N ALA A 352 5.84 -1.41 2.42
CA ALA A 352 7.05 -1.72 3.18
C ALA A 352 7.88 -2.76 2.41
N GLY A 353 9.17 -2.52 2.29
CA GLY A 353 10.12 -3.47 1.71
C GLY A 353 10.46 -4.57 2.70
N GLY A 354 10.43 -5.84 2.27
CA GLY A 354 10.71 -6.99 3.12
C GLY A 354 12.01 -7.69 2.75
N ILE A 355 12.79 -8.06 3.76
CA ILE A 355 14.00 -8.87 3.63
C ILE A 355 13.81 -10.13 4.46
N GLU A 356 14.07 -11.29 3.86
CA GLU A 356 14.07 -12.57 4.56
C GLU A 356 15.35 -12.74 5.39
N LYS A 357 15.20 -13.03 6.65
CA LYS A 357 16.28 -13.39 7.57
C LYS A 357 15.74 -14.37 8.59
N ASP A 358 16.49 -15.46 8.85
CA ASP A 358 16.14 -16.49 9.83
C ASP A 358 14.71 -17.03 9.65
N SER A 359 14.32 -17.28 8.38
CA SER A 359 12.98 -17.76 7.99
C SER A 359 11.83 -16.83 8.44
N HIS A 360 12.11 -15.55 8.60
CA HIS A 360 11.13 -14.50 8.90
C HIS A 360 11.32 -13.32 7.94
N ILE A 361 10.25 -12.55 7.73
CA ILE A 361 10.33 -11.32 6.94
C ILE A 361 10.50 -10.14 7.89
N TYR A 362 11.54 -9.33 7.65
CA TYR A 362 11.81 -8.05 8.30
C TYR A 362 11.38 -6.93 7.38
N TRP A 363 10.42 -6.13 7.80
CA TRP A 363 9.85 -5.03 7.01
C TRP A 363 10.60 -3.72 7.26
N SER A 364 10.71 -2.89 6.24
CA SER A 364 11.18 -1.51 6.33
C SER A 364 10.10 -0.62 6.97
N GLU A 365 10.48 0.56 7.43
CA GLU A 365 9.53 1.64 7.62
C GLU A 365 8.88 1.99 6.26
N PRO A 366 7.60 2.44 6.25
CA PRO A 366 6.85 2.54 5.01
C PRO A 366 7.17 3.75 4.14
N GLU A 367 6.90 3.59 2.85
CA GLU A 367 6.92 4.63 1.83
C GLU A 367 5.52 4.81 1.21
N ILE A 368 5.18 6.01 0.76
CA ILE A 368 3.97 6.24 -0.04
C ILE A 368 4.22 5.75 -1.46
N LEU A 369 3.43 4.77 -1.90
CA LEU A 369 3.48 4.24 -3.26
C LEU A 369 2.56 4.99 -4.22
N LEU A 370 1.29 5.15 -3.81
CA LEU A 370 0.28 5.83 -4.62
C LEU A 370 -0.57 6.75 -3.75
N TYR A 371 -1.04 7.85 -4.33
CA TYR A 371 -1.98 8.76 -3.69
C TYR A 371 -2.94 9.39 -4.70
N ASP A 372 -4.07 9.84 -4.20
CA ASP A 372 -5.00 10.76 -4.88
C ASP A 372 -5.11 12.06 -4.06
N LEU A 373 -5.35 13.17 -4.74
CA LEU A 373 -5.64 14.45 -4.07
C LEU A 373 -7.00 14.44 -3.36
N ASP A 374 -7.96 13.63 -3.84
CA ASP A 374 -9.20 13.36 -3.11
C ASP A 374 -8.93 12.31 -2.02
N PRO A 375 -8.97 12.68 -0.72
CA PRO A 375 -8.73 11.75 0.37
C PRO A 375 -9.77 10.61 0.47
N ALA A 376 -10.93 10.77 -0.17
CA ALA A 376 -11.99 9.75 -0.18
C ALA A 376 -11.73 8.62 -1.19
N THR A 377 -10.78 8.79 -2.09
CA THR A 377 -10.39 7.74 -3.06
C THR A 377 -9.96 6.46 -2.34
N ARG A 378 -10.41 5.32 -2.86
CA ARG A 378 -10.23 4.01 -2.22
C ARG A 378 -9.42 3.08 -3.10
N MET A 379 -8.10 3.12 -2.98
CA MET A 379 -7.18 2.22 -3.68
C MET A 379 -7.17 0.83 -3.05
N SER A 380 -7.28 -0.21 -3.86
CA SER A 380 -7.41 -1.60 -3.38
C SER A 380 -6.88 -2.61 -4.39
N TYR A 381 -6.70 -3.84 -3.91
CA TYR A 381 -6.43 -5.06 -4.70
C TYR A 381 -5.31 -4.89 -5.72
N PRO A 382 -4.09 -4.54 -5.25
CA PRO A 382 -2.94 -4.39 -6.12
C PRO A 382 -2.49 -5.72 -6.70
N ASP A 383 -1.89 -5.67 -7.89
CA ASP A 383 -1.01 -6.71 -8.40
C ASP A 383 0.35 -6.12 -8.73
N PHE A 384 1.40 -6.68 -8.19
CA PHE A 384 2.77 -6.29 -8.49
C PHE A 384 3.34 -7.13 -9.62
N ILE A 385 3.81 -6.46 -10.68
CA ILE A 385 4.36 -7.08 -11.88
C ILE A 385 5.82 -6.68 -12.00
N GLU A 386 6.67 -7.66 -12.31
CA GLU A 386 8.09 -7.47 -12.61
C GLU A 386 8.35 -7.95 -14.03
N GLU A 387 8.89 -7.08 -14.87
CA GLU A 387 9.24 -7.40 -16.24
C GLU A 387 10.45 -6.58 -16.71
N ASN A 388 11.49 -7.25 -17.23
CA ASN A 388 12.68 -6.62 -17.82
C ASN A 388 13.33 -5.56 -16.90
N GLY A 389 13.38 -5.82 -15.58
CA GLY A 389 13.96 -4.91 -14.57
C GLY A 389 13.11 -3.69 -14.25
N LYS A 390 11.90 -3.61 -14.77
CA LYS A 390 10.87 -2.63 -14.40
C LYS A 390 9.85 -3.25 -13.47
N PHE A 391 9.22 -2.40 -12.68
CA PHE A 391 8.21 -2.77 -11.70
C PHE A 391 6.93 -1.99 -11.95
N TYR A 392 5.81 -2.67 -11.83
CA TYR A 392 4.50 -2.08 -12.04
C TYR A 392 3.55 -2.53 -10.94
N VAL A 393 2.50 -1.75 -10.72
CA VAL A 393 1.38 -2.12 -9.87
C VAL A 393 0.08 -1.81 -10.59
N THR A 394 -0.87 -2.75 -10.53
CA THR A 394 -2.27 -2.46 -10.83
C THR A 394 -3.01 -2.10 -9.55
N GLU A 395 -4.07 -1.35 -9.65
CA GLU A 395 -5.00 -1.06 -8.54
C GLU A 395 -6.41 -0.85 -9.05
N THR A 396 -7.38 -0.90 -8.14
CA THR A 396 -8.76 -0.55 -8.41
C THR A 396 -9.33 0.41 -7.39
N GLN A 397 -10.20 1.29 -7.86
CA GLN A 397 -11.05 2.17 -7.06
C GLN A 397 -12.52 1.73 -7.16
N LYS A 398 -12.79 0.52 -7.62
CA LYS A 398 -14.12 -0.07 -7.90
C LYS A 398 -14.83 0.50 -9.13
N THR A 399 -14.51 1.72 -9.54
CA THR A 399 -15.08 2.38 -10.74
C THR A 399 -14.05 2.62 -11.83
N ILE A 400 -12.78 2.50 -11.51
CA ILE A 400 -11.65 2.60 -12.43
C ILE A 400 -10.54 1.70 -11.91
N ALA A 401 -9.79 1.09 -12.82
CA ALA A 401 -8.55 0.39 -12.53
C ALA A 401 -7.43 0.92 -13.42
N ARG A 402 -6.19 0.92 -12.91
CA ARG A 402 -5.03 1.45 -13.62
C ARG A 402 -3.80 0.57 -13.43
N VAL A 403 -2.85 0.75 -14.34
CA VAL A 403 -1.46 0.29 -14.22
C VAL A 403 -0.57 1.49 -13.93
N HIS A 404 0.35 1.34 -12.99
CA HIS A 404 1.36 2.35 -12.65
C HIS A 404 2.76 1.74 -12.78
N GLU A 405 3.68 2.45 -13.42
CA GLU A 405 5.11 2.09 -13.39
C GLU A 405 5.70 2.62 -12.07
N ILE A 406 6.27 1.72 -11.28
CA ILE A 406 6.87 2.07 -9.99
C ILE A 406 8.30 2.56 -10.20
N ASP A 407 8.66 3.66 -9.55
CA ASP A 407 10.05 4.11 -9.51
C ASP A 407 10.91 3.06 -8.80
N ARG A 408 11.84 2.47 -9.55
CA ARG A 408 12.75 1.44 -9.06
C ARG A 408 13.53 1.91 -7.82
N SER A 409 13.94 3.18 -7.79
CA SER A 409 14.70 3.73 -6.65
C SER A 409 13.88 3.80 -5.36
N LEU A 410 12.54 3.91 -5.45
CA LEU A 410 11.65 3.80 -4.29
C LEU A 410 11.71 2.39 -3.69
N LEU A 411 11.63 1.35 -4.51
CA LEU A 411 11.72 -0.03 -4.05
C LEU A 411 13.10 -0.36 -3.48
N GLU A 412 14.16 0.05 -4.18
CA GLU A 412 15.53 -0.15 -3.71
C GLU A 412 15.78 0.56 -2.38
N GLY A 413 15.26 1.79 -2.22
CA GLY A 413 15.30 2.51 -0.95
C GLY A 413 14.63 1.73 0.17
N ALA A 414 13.41 1.25 -0.03
CA ALA A 414 12.67 0.47 0.94
C ALA A 414 13.39 -0.85 1.29
N TRP A 415 13.89 -1.59 0.30
CA TRP A 415 14.57 -2.86 0.53
C TRP A 415 15.94 -2.74 1.20
N ASN A 416 16.66 -1.63 0.99
CA ASN A 416 18.01 -1.41 1.54
C ASN A 416 18.00 -0.47 2.75
N GLN A 417 16.83 -0.09 3.25
CA GLN A 417 16.66 0.93 4.28
C GLN A 417 17.48 0.65 5.55
N ARG A 418 17.55 -0.61 5.98
CA ARG A 418 18.30 -1.01 7.19
C ARG A 418 19.81 -0.82 7.07
N ASP A 419 20.33 -0.94 5.85
CA ASP A 419 21.76 -0.88 5.57
C ASP A 419 22.20 0.48 4.99
N ASN A 420 21.24 1.35 4.66
CA ASN A 420 21.55 2.69 4.14
C ASN A 420 22.26 3.53 5.21
N ARG A 421 23.42 4.05 4.88
CA ARG A 421 24.27 4.93 5.71
C ARG A 421 24.62 6.23 4.97
N THR A 422 23.85 6.57 3.93
CA THR A 422 24.12 7.71 3.06
C THR A 422 23.29 8.90 3.49
N VAL A 423 23.94 10.04 3.70
CA VAL A 423 23.23 11.31 3.90
C VAL A 423 22.57 11.72 2.58
N ALA A 424 21.28 12.05 2.63
CA ALA A 424 20.54 12.52 1.47
C ALA A 424 21.19 13.80 0.90
N PRO A 425 21.34 13.92 -0.42
CA PRO A 425 21.93 15.09 -1.04
C PRO A 425 20.99 16.32 -1.00
N GLY A 426 21.57 17.52 -1.04
CA GLY A 426 20.83 18.78 -1.17
C GLY A 426 20.39 19.41 0.15
N GLY A 427 20.75 18.83 1.30
CA GLY A 427 20.44 19.42 2.60
C GLY A 427 21.35 20.61 2.93
N VAL A 428 20.76 21.78 3.23
CA VAL A 428 21.45 22.99 3.68
C VAL A 428 21.48 22.99 5.21
N ILE A 429 22.68 22.99 5.81
CA ILE A 429 22.84 23.12 7.25
C ILE A 429 22.60 24.58 7.64
N LEU A 430 21.69 24.83 8.55
CA LEU A 430 21.47 26.18 9.09
C LEU A 430 22.53 26.50 10.16
N GLU A 431 23.34 27.50 9.86
CA GLU A 431 24.33 28.09 10.78
C GLU A 431 24.02 29.57 11.00
N PRO A 432 24.43 30.16 12.14
CA PRO A 432 24.21 31.60 12.35
C PRO A 432 24.71 32.44 11.17
N PRO A 433 23.92 33.37 10.67
CA PRO A 433 22.68 33.97 11.24
C PRO A 433 21.37 33.19 10.97
N PHE A 434 21.40 31.90 10.63
CA PHE A 434 20.26 31.02 10.37
C PHE A 434 19.38 31.47 9.19
N ALA A 435 20.05 31.80 8.08
CA ALA A 435 19.37 32.16 6.83
C ALA A 435 18.57 30.94 6.30
N MET A 436 17.27 31.14 6.13
CA MET A 436 16.39 30.10 5.59
C MET A 436 16.53 30.02 4.07
N PRO A 437 16.74 28.83 3.51
CA PRO A 437 16.58 28.65 2.07
C PRO A 437 15.12 28.88 1.69
N ARG A 438 14.91 29.34 0.46
CA ARG A 438 13.55 29.47 -0.07
C ARG A 438 12.94 28.08 -0.23
N LEU A 439 11.84 27.83 0.43
CA LEU A 439 11.09 26.58 0.31
C LEU A 439 10.22 26.61 -0.96
N PRO A 440 10.06 25.49 -1.66
CA PRO A 440 9.20 25.41 -2.82
C PRO A 440 7.73 25.57 -2.42
N SER A 441 6.87 25.84 -3.41
CA SER A 441 5.42 25.79 -3.21
C SER A 441 5.00 24.41 -2.73
N LEU A 442 4.07 24.35 -1.80
CA LEU A 442 3.48 23.07 -1.34
C LEU A 442 2.53 22.45 -2.37
N SER A 443 2.17 23.18 -3.44
CA SER A 443 1.44 22.60 -4.57
C SER A 443 2.35 21.68 -5.39
N GLY A 444 2.38 20.41 -5.02
CA GLY A 444 3.21 19.38 -5.65
C GLY A 444 4.69 19.38 -5.24
N GLY A 445 5.16 20.42 -4.51
CA GLY A 445 6.50 20.47 -3.93
C GLY A 445 6.53 19.94 -2.51
N GLY A 446 7.51 20.36 -1.73
CA GLY A 446 7.61 19.95 -0.32
C GLY A 446 8.95 20.30 0.27
N PHE A 447 9.14 20.00 1.54
CA PHE A 447 10.42 20.22 2.22
C PHE A 447 10.62 19.18 3.33
N THR A 448 11.84 19.10 3.82
CA THR A 448 12.15 18.27 4.99
C THR A 448 13.06 19.05 5.93
N LEU A 449 12.73 19.05 7.22
CA LEU A 449 13.66 19.44 8.28
C LEU A 449 14.23 18.18 8.91
N ASP A 450 15.56 18.15 9.08
CA ASP A 450 16.31 17.00 9.61
C ASP A 450 17.32 17.53 10.62
N PHE A 451 17.30 17.02 11.86
CA PHE A 451 18.17 17.55 12.92
C PHE A 451 18.43 16.52 14.01
N ARG A 452 19.46 16.81 14.83
CA ARG A 452 19.72 16.07 16.07
C ARG A 452 19.46 16.96 17.27
N ILE A 453 18.73 16.43 18.25
CA ILE A 453 18.32 17.16 19.44
C ILE A 453 18.45 16.29 20.69
N ARG A 454 18.85 16.93 21.79
CA ARG A 454 18.84 16.34 23.12
C ARG A 454 18.18 17.32 24.07
N PHE A 455 17.08 16.91 24.68
CA PHE A 455 16.39 17.70 25.70
C PHE A 455 16.93 17.37 27.09
N ARG A 456 17.20 18.39 27.90
CA ARG A 456 17.44 18.24 29.35
C ARG A 456 16.12 18.19 30.10
N GLU A 457 15.07 18.76 29.52
CA GLU A 457 13.71 18.77 30.05
C GLU A 457 12.72 18.88 28.87
N LEU A 458 11.61 18.15 28.94
CA LEU A 458 10.55 18.18 27.92
C LEU A 458 9.41 19.16 28.34
N SER A 459 9.78 20.34 28.88
CA SER A 459 8.83 21.41 29.19
C SER A 459 8.27 22.05 27.91
N PRO A 460 6.98 22.43 27.89
CA PRO A 460 6.32 22.94 26.68
C PRO A 460 6.86 24.30 26.21
N ASN A 461 6.52 24.65 24.98
CA ASN A 461 6.84 25.94 24.34
C ASN A 461 8.33 26.16 24.01
N GLN A 462 9.17 25.16 24.13
CA GLN A 462 10.54 25.26 23.62
C GLN A 462 10.49 25.35 22.09
N VAL A 463 11.16 26.35 21.55
CA VAL A 463 11.24 26.61 20.10
C VAL A 463 12.48 25.93 19.54
N ILE A 464 12.30 25.06 18.55
CA ILE A 464 13.37 24.43 17.79
C ILE A 464 13.73 25.26 16.56
N LEU A 465 12.71 25.70 15.81
CA LEU A 465 12.83 26.59 14.67
C LEU A 465 11.56 27.44 14.57
N ASP A 466 11.70 28.75 14.26
CA ASP A 466 10.58 29.66 13.98
C ASP A 466 11.03 30.75 13.00
N ASN A 467 10.48 30.77 11.79
CA ASN A 467 10.70 31.85 10.82
C ASN A 467 9.39 32.59 10.48
N ARG A 468 8.38 32.52 11.34
CA ARG A 468 7.11 33.18 11.09
C ARG A 468 7.24 34.71 11.15
N GLU A 469 6.55 35.37 10.22
CA GLU A 469 6.32 36.82 10.23
C GLU A 469 5.32 37.24 11.33
N ALA A 470 5.16 38.54 11.53
CA ALA A 470 4.11 39.07 12.42
C ALA A 470 2.69 38.68 11.97
N SER A 471 2.49 38.43 10.68
CA SER A 471 1.26 37.92 10.09
C SER A 471 0.98 36.44 10.45
N GLY A 472 1.97 35.77 11.00
CA GLY A 472 1.98 34.30 11.24
C GLY A 472 2.49 33.50 10.07
N LYS A 473 2.68 34.07 8.87
CA LYS A 473 3.18 33.35 7.70
C LYS A 473 4.59 32.81 7.95
N GLY A 474 4.81 31.53 7.63
CA GLY A 474 6.06 30.82 7.85
C GLY A 474 5.87 29.44 8.43
N ILE A 475 6.93 28.87 8.96
CA ILE A 475 6.94 27.58 9.63
C ILE A 475 7.47 27.70 11.06
N ALA A 476 6.97 26.86 11.97
CA ALA A 476 7.54 26.74 13.30
C ALA A 476 7.53 25.27 13.75
N VAL A 477 8.60 24.90 14.45
CA VAL A 477 8.71 23.61 15.16
C VAL A 477 8.90 23.91 16.63
N THR A 478 7.99 23.41 17.47
CA THR A 478 7.96 23.64 18.91
C THR A 478 7.72 22.35 19.67
N LEU A 479 8.02 22.34 20.97
CA LEU A 479 7.67 21.25 21.88
C LEU A 479 6.32 21.54 22.56
N THR A 480 5.46 20.52 22.64
CA THR A 480 4.12 20.63 23.25
C THR A 480 4.14 20.23 24.73
N ASP A 481 3.00 20.39 25.41
CA ASP A 481 2.74 19.92 26.76
C ASP A 481 2.63 18.38 26.88
N ARG A 482 2.50 17.71 25.75
CA ARG A 482 2.51 16.24 25.64
C ARG A 482 3.89 15.65 25.37
N ALA A 483 4.95 16.47 25.48
CA ALA A 483 6.32 16.10 25.14
C ALA A 483 6.47 15.63 23.68
N THR A 484 5.69 16.20 22.76
CA THR A 484 5.74 15.93 21.31
C THR A 484 6.29 17.11 20.54
N LEU A 485 6.91 16.87 19.40
CA LEU A 485 7.26 17.92 18.46
C LEU A 485 6.04 18.29 17.62
N HIS A 486 5.83 19.58 17.45
CA HIS A 486 4.71 20.15 16.72
C HIS A 486 5.21 21.02 15.58
N LEU A 487 4.78 20.69 14.36
CA LEU A 487 4.99 21.52 13.18
C LEU A 487 3.75 22.39 12.93
N SER A 488 3.96 23.70 12.76
CA SER A 488 2.95 24.64 12.29
C SER A 488 3.37 25.18 10.93
N LEU A 489 2.46 25.11 9.96
CA LEU A 489 2.56 25.67 8.61
C LEU A 489 1.54 26.79 8.46
N HIS A 490 1.92 27.94 7.90
CA HIS A 490 1.03 29.05 7.65
C HIS A 490 1.43 29.83 6.38
N ASP A 491 0.52 30.00 5.43
CA ASP A 491 0.77 30.71 4.17
C ASP A 491 0.32 32.18 4.16
N GLY A 492 -0.04 32.72 5.34
CA GLY A 492 -0.63 34.04 5.51
C GLY A 492 -2.17 34.00 5.56
N ARG A 493 -2.80 32.89 5.18
CA ARG A 493 -4.27 32.72 5.16
C ARG A 493 -4.71 31.42 5.80
N LEU A 494 -4.04 30.32 5.45
CA LEU A 494 -4.35 28.95 5.89
C LEU A 494 -3.31 28.49 6.90
N ARG A 495 -3.75 27.71 7.88
CA ARG A 495 -2.88 27.07 8.86
C ARG A 495 -3.09 25.56 8.85
N SER A 496 -2.01 24.82 8.96
CA SER A 496 -2.03 23.37 9.13
C SER A 496 -0.98 22.97 10.15
N GLU A 497 -1.29 21.96 10.94
CA GLU A 497 -0.45 21.56 12.06
C GLU A 497 -0.44 20.04 12.19
N TRP A 498 0.68 19.48 12.63
CA TRP A 498 0.80 18.07 12.95
C TRP A 498 1.86 17.82 14.02
N GLU A 499 1.58 16.87 14.90
CA GLU A 499 2.47 16.50 15.99
C GLU A 499 3.12 15.13 15.79
N SER A 500 4.30 14.93 16.37
CA SER A 500 4.91 13.61 16.53
C SER A 500 4.12 12.73 17.52
N ASP A 501 4.47 11.46 17.62
CA ASP A 501 3.82 10.55 18.56
C ASP A 501 4.20 10.86 20.01
N ALA A 502 3.21 10.75 20.90
CA ALA A 502 3.36 10.90 22.34
C ALA A 502 3.61 9.55 23.02
N GLY A 503 4.13 9.59 24.23
CA GLY A 503 4.32 8.42 25.09
C GLY A 503 5.78 7.98 25.17
N THR A 504 5.99 6.69 25.34
CA THR A 504 7.32 6.07 25.48
C THR A 504 7.50 4.96 24.46
N GLY A 505 8.72 4.77 23.99
CA GLY A 505 9.06 3.70 23.07
C GLY A 505 9.69 4.19 21.76
N PRO A 506 9.81 3.32 20.75
CA PRO A 506 10.41 3.69 19.48
C PRO A 506 9.66 4.84 18.80
N GLY A 507 10.39 5.85 18.31
CA GLY A 507 9.80 6.99 17.62
C GLY A 507 9.27 8.10 18.53
N THR A 508 9.57 8.09 19.85
CA THR A 508 9.20 9.13 20.83
C THR A 508 10.42 9.80 21.46
N LEU A 509 10.22 10.91 22.14
CA LEU A 509 11.29 11.68 22.78
C LEU A 509 11.57 11.19 24.21
N GLU A 510 12.84 11.18 24.60
CA GLU A 510 13.32 10.86 25.95
C GLU A 510 14.27 11.95 26.46
N VAL A 511 14.12 12.34 27.72
CA VAL A 511 15.03 13.30 28.37
C VAL A 511 16.46 12.74 28.42
N GLY A 512 17.43 13.58 28.12
CA GLY A 512 18.88 13.26 28.21
C GLY A 512 19.42 12.44 27.02
N LYS A 513 18.58 11.90 26.16
CA LYS A 513 18.97 11.11 25.00
C LYS A 513 19.13 12.00 23.74
N TRP A 514 20.12 11.71 22.90
CA TRP A 514 20.20 12.28 21.59
C TRP A 514 19.21 11.60 20.65
N HIS A 515 18.34 12.38 20.04
CA HIS A 515 17.40 11.95 19.03
C HIS A 515 17.79 12.49 17.65
N HIS A 516 17.66 11.69 16.64
CA HIS A 516 17.56 12.14 15.26
C HIS A 516 16.09 12.36 14.93
N VAL A 517 15.75 13.52 14.42
CA VAL A 517 14.38 13.91 14.10
C VAL A 517 14.32 14.40 12.68
N ALA A 518 13.33 13.93 11.93
CA ALA A 518 12.95 14.53 10.68
C ALA A 518 11.44 14.75 10.61
N VAL A 519 11.03 15.88 10.05
CA VAL A 519 9.67 16.13 9.62
C VAL A 519 9.65 16.34 8.13
N ILE A 520 8.82 15.54 7.45
CA ILE A 520 8.65 15.57 6.01
C ILE A 520 7.30 16.21 5.70
N VAL A 521 7.30 17.23 4.86
CA VAL A 521 6.11 17.85 4.29
C VAL A 521 6.11 17.54 2.80
N ASP A 522 5.20 16.67 2.38
CA ASP A 522 5.08 16.18 1.01
C ASP A 522 3.86 16.78 0.34
N GLY A 523 4.09 17.71 -0.58
CA GLY A 523 3.04 18.43 -1.28
C GLY A 523 2.35 17.66 -2.40
N GLY A 524 2.85 16.48 -2.77
CA GLY A 524 2.14 15.57 -3.66
C GLY A 524 0.84 15.08 -3.01
N PRO A 525 0.90 14.22 -2.00
CA PRO A 525 -0.28 13.73 -1.26
C PRO A 525 -0.83 14.72 -0.22
N ASN A 526 -0.21 15.89 -0.02
CA ASN A 526 -0.49 16.86 1.04
C ASN A 526 -0.36 16.25 2.46
N ILE A 527 0.76 15.55 2.72
CA ILE A 527 0.97 14.79 3.95
C ILE A 527 2.18 15.32 4.72
N ILE A 528 2.03 15.34 6.06
CA ILE A 528 3.09 15.57 7.04
C ILE A 528 3.37 14.27 7.77
N THR A 529 4.65 13.90 7.84
CA THR A 529 5.11 12.73 8.62
C THR A 529 6.29 13.10 9.52
N TRP A 530 6.38 12.43 10.67
CA TRP A 530 7.51 12.51 11.58
C TRP A 530 8.29 11.20 11.59
N ILE A 531 9.61 11.30 11.63
CA ILE A 531 10.52 10.18 11.81
C ILE A 531 11.46 10.53 12.95
N ILE A 532 11.44 9.71 14.01
CA ILE A 532 12.32 9.89 15.17
C ILE A 532 13.13 8.61 15.38
N ASP A 533 14.46 8.76 15.43
CA ASP A 533 15.41 7.65 15.55
C ASP A 533 15.21 6.53 14.52
N GLY A 534 14.90 6.93 13.28
CA GLY A 534 14.66 6.00 12.18
C GLY A 534 13.30 5.30 12.20
N VAL A 535 12.38 5.69 13.09
CA VAL A 535 11.03 5.14 13.20
C VAL A 535 10.02 6.16 12.68
N LEU A 536 9.25 5.80 11.66
CA LEU A 536 8.14 6.61 11.18
C LEU A 536 6.98 6.54 12.18
N ASN A 537 6.52 7.69 12.63
CA ASN A 537 5.39 7.78 13.56
C ASN A 537 4.12 7.19 12.95
N ASP A 538 3.40 6.38 13.70
CA ASP A 538 2.17 5.70 13.29
C ASP A 538 0.95 6.03 14.18
N GLY A 539 1.09 7.02 15.07
CA GLY A 539 0.06 7.42 16.01
C GLY A 539 0.15 6.70 17.36
N GLY A 540 1.08 5.76 17.50
CA GLY A 540 1.24 4.98 18.74
C GLY A 540 -0.05 4.30 19.20
N ALA A 541 -0.29 4.23 20.50
CA ALA A 541 -1.51 3.63 21.07
C ALA A 541 -2.71 4.60 21.09
N VAL A 542 -2.50 5.89 20.88
CA VAL A 542 -3.52 6.92 21.15
C VAL A 542 -4.16 7.55 19.93
N ARG A 543 -3.53 7.44 18.76
CA ARG A 543 -4.05 8.02 17.51
C ARG A 543 -4.16 6.94 16.43
N GLU A 544 -5.18 7.04 15.58
CA GLU A 544 -5.33 6.18 14.41
C GLU A 544 -4.21 6.41 13.39
N PHE A 545 -3.88 7.68 13.14
CA PHE A 545 -2.88 8.10 12.16
C PHE A 545 -1.63 8.66 12.84
N GLY A 546 -0.45 8.27 12.37
CA GLY A 546 0.82 8.93 12.70
C GLY A 546 1.21 10.02 11.71
N TRP A 547 0.46 10.13 10.61
CA TRP A 547 0.62 11.14 9.57
C TRP A 547 -0.61 12.06 9.50
N GLY A 548 -0.40 13.31 9.11
CA GLY A 548 -1.45 14.31 8.98
C GLY A 548 -1.59 14.83 7.56
N ARG A 549 -2.76 15.35 7.22
CA ARG A 549 -2.96 16.08 5.97
C ARG A 549 -2.95 17.59 6.23
N PHE A 550 -2.25 18.34 5.38
CA PHE A 550 -2.38 19.77 5.34
C PHE A 550 -3.35 20.21 4.22
N ASN A 551 -3.80 21.46 4.31
CA ASN A 551 -4.77 21.98 3.35
C ASN A 551 -4.18 22.03 1.92
N PRO A 552 -4.79 21.39 0.92
CA PRO A 552 -4.25 21.33 -0.44
C PRO A 552 -4.17 22.67 -1.17
N LYS A 553 -4.81 23.72 -0.63
CA LYS A 553 -4.73 25.10 -1.15
C LYS A 553 -3.60 25.92 -0.51
N MET A 554 -2.82 25.32 0.38
CA MET A 554 -1.66 25.95 0.99
C MET A 554 -0.49 25.89 0.02
N GLU A 555 0.10 27.04 -0.32
CA GLU A 555 1.14 27.12 -1.34
C GLU A 555 2.46 27.67 -0.79
N ASP A 556 2.52 28.97 -0.48
CA ASP A 556 3.75 29.67 -0.09
C ASP A 556 3.85 29.85 1.43
N ILE A 557 4.69 29.05 2.04
CA ILE A 557 4.97 29.06 3.48
C ILE A 557 6.30 29.76 3.83
N ASN A 558 6.87 30.52 2.92
CA ASN A 558 8.08 31.30 3.19
C ASN A 558 7.76 32.47 4.10
N GLY A 559 8.32 32.45 5.29
CA GLY A 559 8.24 33.53 6.29
C GLY A 559 9.43 34.49 6.22
N THR A 560 9.94 34.90 7.38
CA THR A 560 11.14 35.73 7.46
C THR A 560 12.37 35.03 6.86
N PRO A 561 13.28 35.76 6.21
CA PRO A 561 14.47 35.19 5.58
C PRO A 561 15.48 34.59 6.57
N THR A 562 15.33 34.86 7.86
CA THR A 562 16.12 34.29 8.95
C THR A 562 15.21 33.63 9.97
N ALA A 563 15.62 32.49 10.52
CA ALA A 563 14.87 31.79 11.54
C ALA A 563 15.43 32.07 12.95
N LYS A 564 14.56 32.02 13.94
CA LYS A 564 14.94 31.82 15.32
C LYS A 564 15.18 30.32 15.52
N VAL A 565 16.41 29.95 15.84
CA VAL A 565 16.79 28.54 16.05
C VAL A 565 17.18 28.37 17.51
N ALA A 566 16.49 27.50 18.19
CA ALA A 566 16.71 27.11 19.59
C ALA A 566 16.95 28.28 20.58
N PRO A 567 16.19 29.41 20.51
CA PRO A 567 16.50 30.63 21.25
C PRO A 567 16.42 30.46 22.78
N ALA A 568 15.66 29.48 23.25
CA ALA A 568 15.48 29.16 24.68
C ALA A 568 15.33 27.64 24.88
N LEU A 569 16.13 26.84 24.17
CA LEU A 569 16.06 25.38 24.26
C LEU A 569 16.75 24.90 25.56
N PHE A 570 16.03 24.17 26.39
CA PHE A 570 16.61 23.39 27.50
C PHE A 570 17.21 22.09 26.96
N GLY A 571 18.33 22.23 26.23
CA GLY A 571 18.91 21.09 25.54
C GLY A 571 20.02 21.50 24.58
N GLU A 572 20.26 20.66 23.63
CA GLU A 572 21.25 20.87 22.58
C GLU A 572 20.64 20.50 21.23
N LEU A 573 20.87 21.34 20.23
CA LEU A 573 20.50 21.12 18.82
C LEU A 573 21.77 21.03 17.96
N ARG A 574 21.80 20.09 17.03
CA ARG A 574 22.93 19.90 16.12
C ARG A 574 22.45 19.54 14.73
N LYS A 575 23.23 19.89 13.72
CA LYS A 575 23.05 19.49 12.32
C LYS A 575 21.62 19.75 11.80
N LEU A 576 21.05 20.94 12.11
CA LEU A 576 19.74 21.30 11.54
C LEU A 576 19.88 21.52 10.04
N ARG A 577 19.34 20.59 9.24
CA ARG A 577 19.32 20.62 7.78
C ARG A 577 17.93 20.97 7.27
N VAL A 578 17.88 21.74 6.21
CA VAL A 578 16.67 22.04 5.45
C VAL A 578 16.86 21.48 4.04
N TYR A 579 15.95 20.65 3.60
CA TYR A 579 15.86 20.19 2.22
C TYR A 579 14.70 20.92 1.54
N ASP A 580 14.92 21.41 0.34
CA ASP A 580 13.91 22.07 -0.51
C ASP A 580 13.06 21.06 -1.30
N ARG A 581 12.95 19.86 -0.77
CA ARG A 581 12.13 18.75 -1.28
C ARG A 581 11.67 17.86 -0.13
N TYR A 582 10.62 17.10 -0.33
CA TYR A 582 10.34 15.98 0.55
C TYR A 582 11.43 14.90 0.41
N LEU A 583 11.87 14.33 1.50
CA LEU A 583 12.69 13.13 1.52
C LEU A 583 11.80 11.90 1.59
N ARG A 584 12.25 10.80 0.98
CA ARG A 584 11.67 9.49 1.24
C ARG A 584 12.03 9.03 2.65
N THR A 585 11.21 8.18 3.23
CA THR A 585 11.49 7.57 4.55
C THR A 585 12.88 6.91 4.56
N SER A 586 13.22 6.20 3.48
CA SER A 586 14.52 5.55 3.31
C SER A 586 15.71 6.51 3.28
N GLU A 587 15.53 7.73 2.77
CA GLU A 587 16.57 8.77 2.78
C GLU A 587 16.78 9.33 4.19
N VAL A 588 15.68 9.60 4.91
CA VAL A 588 15.74 10.05 6.32
C VAL A 588 16.42 8.99 7.21
N ILE A 589 16.11 7.72 7.00
CA ILE A 589 16.76 6.63 7.74
C ILE A 589 18.24 6.53 7.38
N GLY A 590 18.61 6.79 6.12
CA GLY A 590 20.02 6.96 5.73
C GLY A 590 20.72 8.06 6.51
N ASN A 591 20.09 9.24 6.65
CA ASN A 591 20.61 10.35 7.47
C ASN A 591 20.76 9.94 8.95
N PHE A 592 19.78 9.23 9.50
CA PHE A 592 19.83 8.71 10.87
C PHE A 592 21.03 7.80 11.09
N HIS A 593 21.25 6.85 10.21
CA HIS A 593 22.34 5.88 10.33
C HIS A 593 23.73 6.48 10.03
N ALA A 594 23.80 7.53 9.20
CA ALA A 594 25.06 8.21 8.89
C ALA A 594 25.59 9.09 10.05
N GLY A 595 24.82 9.35 11.09
CA GLY A 595 25.24 10.06 12.28
C GLY A 595 25.05 11.57 12.23
#